data_b5c377271b7ca9942e9a09557da14123
#
_entry.id   b5c377271b7ca9942e9a09557da14123
#
_cell.length_a   1.000
_cell.length_b   1.000
_cell.length_c   1.000
_cell.angle_alpha   90.00
_cell.angle_beta   90.00
_cell.angle_gamma   90.00
#
_symmetry.space_group_name_H-M   'P 1'
#
loop_
_entity.id
_entity.type
_entity.pdbx_description
1 polymer ?
#
loop_
_entity_poly.entity_id
_entity_poly.type
_entity_poly.pdbx_seq_one_letter_code
_entity_poly.pdbx_strand_id
1 'polypeptide(L)'
;MQGSVKEQVHENSTRIQLKTFDGFIKRDGSVVPFDTEKIAYAVKKASEKVLREYQKSIQVPDPEEVTLKVVAELNDTFSPYYVEEMDGKRYPEIEDVQDVVEMVLAQDGYHEVMTAYKRYRKKRENIRKQLRIRTRVEGGSSDSTDALLLVESTTQNITHPWDKSRIIDALQKETSLSFEEARSIAKSVENRAFAWDDSTISTALVREMVNNELEERGHLDSLKDMAQFSLAKPVLENLLFAKSEENSNIKNNNPEAVTQTIGEIILKQYALRFLFGEKLERAHATGRIHIHDLGFPDRVYCSSHSIEYIKKYGLTGLVNLSSESNPAKSAQVLTGHLNTFLASMQAYYAGALGVAYINIMYAPLLEGLTEKEIYQRAQELIFNGSQNAFARGGQTIFLDFNIHSGVPEYLKKVPAIGPGGRYMLMTADGNKVPLEESRTEEISSSGYSLMVLTHGERVVLREILDAEGQIMYDPSVEEELAKAGEKIVTYGDYEELARTFALNMLDVWEKGDRHGRVFEFPKCDFHVSEESFTDPRQFKILERACEVASNNGSVYFIFDRDQVTLSACCRLRTTIDDNYMLLHPESMRFCGFQNV
;
A
#
# COMPACT_ATOMS: atom_id res chain seq x y z
N MET A 1 26.11 -29.04 83.34
CA MET A 1 25.31 -28.06 84.11
C MET A 1 24.26 -27.50 83.17
N GLN A 2 23.02 -27.52 83.58
CA GLN A 2 21.85 -26.84 83.06
C GLN A 2 21.42 -27.35 81.66
N GLY A 3 20.39 -28.06 81.41
CA GLY A 3 19.10 -28.14 82.12
C GLY A 3 18.03 -27.54 81.21
N SER A 4 17.62 -28.27 80.14
CA SER A 4 16.55 -27.86 79.25
C SER A 4 15.26 -28.56 79.68
N VAL A 5 14.30 -27.75 80.12
CA VAL A 5 12.91 -28.17 80.33
C VAL A 5 12.24 -28.26 78.97
N LYS A 6 11.81 -29.46 78.62
CA LYS A 6 10.90 -29.69 77.51
C LYS A 6 9.48 -29.55 78.04
N GLU A 7 8.78 -28.50 77.64
CA GLU A 7 7.32 -28.46 77.72
C GLU A 7 6.74 -29.31 76.63
N GLN A 8 5.99 -30.33 77.03
CA GLN A 8 5.12 -31.11 76.15
C GLN A 8 3.81 -30.34 76.00
N VAL A 9 3.56 -29.82 74.83
CA VAL A 9 2.26 -29.35 74.42
C VAL A 9 1.52 -30.55 73.85
N HIS A 10 0.42 -30.93 74.51
CA HIS A 10 -0.50 -31.97 74.03
C HIS A 10 -1.17 -31.53 72.73
N GLU A 11 -0.85 -32.17 71.62
CA GLU A 11 -1.62 -32.16 70.40
C GLU A 11 -2.88 -33.06 70.60
N ASN A 12 -4.03 -32.42 70.84
CA ASN A 12 -5.33 -33.02 70.57
C ASN A 12 -5.87 -32.42 69.26
N SER A 13 -5.31 -32.82 68.14
CA SER A 13 -5.91 -32.57 66.85
C SER A 13 -6.85 -33.72 66.51
N THR A 14 -8.14 -33.53 66.77
CA THR A 14 -9.21 -34.33 66.17
C THR A 14 -9.12 -34.04 64.64
N ARG A 15 -8.56 -34.95 63.85
CA ARG A 15 -8.68 -34.92 62.39
C ARG A 15 -10.16 -35.07 62.06
N ILE A 16 -10.86 -33.95 61.87
CA ILE A 16 -12.15 -33.93 61.21
C ILE A 16 -11.89 -34.42 59.77
N GLN A 17 -12.35 -35.64 59.47
CA GLN A 17 -12.42 -36.05 58.06
C GLN A 17 -13.48 -35.21 57.38
N LEU A 18 -13.04 -34.16 56.70
CA LEU A 18 -13.92 -33.34 55.87
C LEU A 18 -14.51 -34.22 54.78
N LYS A 19 -15.81 -34.38 54.78
CA LYS A 19 -16.51 -35.10 53.70
C LYS A 19 -16.33 -34.34 52.39
N THR A 20 -16.02 -35.03 51.34
CA THR A 20 -15.93 -34.47 49.99
C THR A 20 -17.32 -34.20 49.41
N PHE A 21 -17.43 -33.17 48.59
CA PHE A 21 -18.66 -32.87 47.86
C PHE A 21 -18.61 -33.49 46.45
N ASP A 22 -19.78 -33.91 45.95
CA ASP A 22 -19.91 -34.56 44.63
C ASP A 22 -19.91 -33.57 43.46
N GLY A 23 -20.19 -32.30 43.73
CA GLY A 23 -20.19 -31.24 42.75
C GLY A 23 -20.74 -29.92 43.31
N PHE A 24 -20.82 -28.93 42.47
CA PHE A 24 -21.53 -27.66 42.77
C PHE A 24 -22.82 -27.56 41.99
N ILE A 25 -23.87 -27.04 42.57
CA ILE A 25 -25.06 -26.59 41.85
C ILE A 25 -24.84 -25.15 41.38
N LYS A 26 -24.84 -24.97 40.09
CA LYS A 26 -24.80 -23.63 39.49
C LYS A 26 -26.15 -22.95 39.55
N ARG A 27 -26.20 -21.64 39.34
CA ARG A 27 -27.42 -20.82 39.31
C ARG A 27 -28.46 -21.20 38.24
N ASP A 28 -28.05 -21.94 37.22
CA ASP A 28 -28.89 -22.49 36.15
C ASP A 28 -29.41 -23.91 36.50
N GLY A 29 -29.09 -24.39 37.69
CA GLY A 29 -29.44 -25.74 38.15
C GLY A 29 -28.50 -26.85 37.63
N SER A 30 -27.51 -26.55 36.81
CA SER A 30 -26.53 -27.55 36.32
C SER A 30 -25.52 -27.90 37.41
N VAL A 31 -25.17 -29.19 37.47
CA VAL A 31 -24.16 -29.71 38.41
C VAL A 31 -22.82 -29.83 37.72
N VAL A 32 -21.77 -29.32 38.35
CA VAL A 32 -20.38 -29.43 37.88
C VAL A 32 -19.50 -30.03 38.97
N PRO A 33 -18.37 -30.68 38.63
CA PRO A 33 -17.44 -31.23 39.61
C PRO A 33 -17.02 -30.20 40.66
N PHE A 34 -16.92 -30.63 41.93
CA PHE A 34 -16.43 -29.77 43.01
C PHE A 34 -14.92 -29.55 42.84
N ASP A 35 -14.53 -28.29 42.71
CA ASP A 35 -13.17 -27.90 42.42
C ASP A 35 -12.74 -26.77 43.38
N THR A 36 -11.95 -27.15 44.38
CA THR A 36 -11.44 -26.22 45.42
C THR A 36 -10.44 -25.22 44.87
N GLU A 37 -9.73 -25.53 43.78
CA GLU A 37 -8.76 -24.59 43.16
C GLU A 37 -9.44 -23.31 42.64
N LYS A 38 -10.71 -23.41 42.26
CA LYS A 38 -11.50 -22.22 41.86
C LYS A 38 -11.78 -21.27 43.01
N ILE A 39 -11.97 -21.81 44.23
CA ILE A 39 -12.16 -20.98 45.44
C ILE A 39 -10.82 -20.29 45.76
N ALA A 40 -9.74 -21.06 45.83
CA ALA A 40 -8.40 -20.51 46.09
C ALA A 40 -8.01 -19.44 45.05
N TYR A 41 -8.26 -19.71 43.77
CA TYR A 41 -7.98 -18.74 42.70
C TYR A 41 -8.76 -17.45 42.83
N ALA A 42 -10.05 -17.49 43.19
CA ALA A 42 -10.88 -16.31 43.36
C ALA A 42 -10.40 -15.45 44.55
N VAL A 43 -9.99 -16.08 45.67
CA VAL A 43 -9.41 -15.40 46.83
C VAL A 43 -8.05 -14.78 46.48
N LYS A 44 -7.19 -15.52 45.78
CA LYS A 44 -5.89 -15.01 45.27
C LYS A 44 -6.05 -13.76 44.42
N LYS A 45 -6.97 -13.76 43.47
CA LYS A 45 -7.26 -12.60 42.61
C LYS A 45 -7.73 -11.38 43.42
N ALA A 46 -8.59 -11.58 44.41
CA ALA A 46 -9.01 -10.49 45.29
C ALA A 46 -7.84 -9.92 46.11
N SER A 47 -6.96 -10.79 46.61
CA SER A 47 -5.74 -10.43 47.35
C SER A 47 -4.75 -9.65 46.48
N GLU A 48 -4.48 -10.11 45.26
CA GLU A 48 -3.61 -9.44 44.30
C GLU A 48 -4.10 -8.02 43.97
N LYS A 49 -5.43 -7.85 43.84
CA LYS A 49 -6.02 -6.54 43.59
C LYS A 49 -5.81 -5.57 44.73
N VAL A 50 -6.05 -6.01 45.96
CA VAL A 50 -5.84 -5.23 47.16
C VAL A 50 -4.36 -4.84 47.31
N LEU A 51 -3.42 -5.76 47.06
CA LEU A 51 -1.99 -5.47 47.10
C LEU A 51 -1.55 -4.42 46.07
N ARG A 52 -2.21 -4.35 44.89
CA ARG A 52 -1.98 -3.32 43.89
C ARG A 52 -2.56 -1.96 44.31
N GLU A 53 -3.79 -1.93 44.84
CA GLU A 53 -4.48 -0.71 45.25
C GLU A 53 -3.79 -0.06 46.46
N TYR A 54 -3.28 -0.83 47.41
CA TYR A 54 -2.68 -0.34 48.68
C TYR A 54 -1.17 -0.46 48.76
N GLN A 55 -0.48 -0.55 47.60
CA GLN A 55 1.00 -0.52 47.51
C GLN A 55 1.73 -1.51 48.47
N LYS A 56 1.22 -2.73 48.61
CA LYS A 56 1.79 -3.82 49.43
C LYS A 56 1.84 -3.56 50.97
N SER A 57 1.10 -2.59 51.46
CA SER A 57 1.08 -2.27 52.89
C SER A 57 0.04 -3.06 53.69
N ILE A 58 -0.73 -3.94 53.08
CA ILE A 58 -1.83 -4.70 53.68
C ILE A 58 -1.48 -6.19 53.76
N GLN A 59 -1.86 -6.82 54.87
CA GLN A 59 -1.79 -8.26 55.03
C GLN A 59 -2.94 -8.94 54.24
N VAL A 60 -2.62 -9.96 53.44
CA VAL A 60 -3.59 -10.74 52.67
C VAL A 60 -3.57 -12.19 53.15
N PRO A 61 -4.71 -12.91 53.03
CA PRO A 61 -4.79 -14.30 53.45
C PRO A 61 -4.03 -15.26 52.53
N ASP A 62 -3.70 -16.42 53.03
CA ASP A 62 -3.34 -17.55 52.21
C ASP A 62 -4.61 -18.12 51.54
N PRO A 63 -4.69 -18.17 50.20
CA PRO A 63 -5.86 -18.65 49.48
C PRO A 63 -6.23 -20.10 49.80
N GLU A 64 -5.25 -20.96 50.07
CA GLU A 64 -5.47 -22.36 50.40
C GLU A 64 -6.06 -22.51 51.82
N GLU A 65 -5.56 -21.72 52.79
CA GLU A 65 -6.11 -21.72 54.15
C GLU A 65 -7.57 -21.24 54.17
N VAL A 66 -7.89 -20.17 53.44
CA VAL A 66 -9.27 -19.72 53.30
C VAL A 66 -10.15 -20.79 52.66
N THR A 67 -9.66 -21.46 51.63
CA THR A 67 -10.40 -22.54 50.98
C THR A 67 -10.69 -23.71 51.93
N LEU A 68 -9.75 -24.08 52.75
CA LEU A 68 -9.96 -25.15 53.77
C LEU A 68 -11.04 -24.72 54.78
N LYS A 69 -11.00 -23.48 55.26
CA LYS A 69 -12.02 -22.95 56.18
C LYS A 69 -13.42 -22.89 55.53
N VAL A 70 -13.50 -22.53 54.27
CA VAL A 70 -14.76 -22.55 53.50
C VAL A 70 -15.31 -23.96 53.40
N VAL A 71 -14.48 -24.94 53.09
CA VAL A 71 -14.91 -26.33 53.02
C VAL A 71 -15.29 -26.86 54.41
N ALA A 72 -14.59 -26.47 55.47
CA ALA A 72 -14.95 -26.82 56.85
C ALA A 72 -16.32 -26.28 57.24
N GLU A 73 -16.60 -25.02 56.95
CA GLU A 73 -17.87 -24.36 57.24
C GLU A 73 -19.05 -25.04 56.52
N LEU A 74 -18.89 -25.43 55.25
CA LEU A 74 -19.90 -26.16 54.49
C LEU A 74 -20.13 -27.58 55.01
N ASN A 75 -19.24 -28.09 55.84
CA ASN A 75 -19.34 -29.41 56.51
C ASN A 75 -19.83 -29.30 57.96
N ASP A 76 -19.87 -28.11 58.57
CA ASP A 76 -20.30 -27.93 59.95
C ASP A 76 -21.85 -27.95 60.05
N THR A 77 -22.35 -28.94 60.74
CA THR A 77 -23.79 -29.16 60.96
C THR A 77 -24.47 -27.99 61.74
N PHE A 78 -23.69 -27.13 62.37
CA PHE A 78 -24.19 -25.95 63.08
C PHE A 78 -24.13 -24.68 62.22
N SER A 79 -23.49 -24.75 61.06
CA SER A 79 -23.42 -23.66 60.11
C SER A 79 -24.78 -23.49 59.39
N PRO A 80 -25.24 -22.26 59.17
CA PRO A 80 -26.38 -22.01 58.30
C PRO A 80 -26.15 -22.40 56.84
N TYR A 81 -24.91 -22.65 56.47
CA TYR A 81 -24.48 -23.08 55.12
C TYR A 81 -24.16 -24.58 55.04
N TYR A 82 -24.55 -25.37 56.07
CA TYR A 82 -24.35 -26.80 56.05
C TYR A 82 -25.02 -27.47 54.87
N VAL A 83 -24.28 -28.27 54.14
CA VAL A 83 -24.76 -28.96 52.93
C VAL A 83 -25.30 -30.35 53.35
N GLU A 84 -26.63 -30.49 53.31
CA GLU A 84 -27.28 -31.75 53.56
C GLU A 84 -27.00 -32.80 52.47
N GLU A 85 -27.01 -34.07 52.84
CA GLU A 85 -26.90 -35.19 51.93
C GLU A 85 -28.27 -35.51 51.34
N MET A 86 -28.39 -35.49 50.00
CA MET A 86 -29.59 -35.87 49.27
C MET A 86 -29.25 -37.05 48.35
N ASP A 87 -29.97 -38.15 48.50
CA ASP A 87 -29.77 -39.40 47.74
C ASP A 87 -28.31 -39.89 47.72
N GLY A 88 -27.61 -39.78 48.88
CA GLY A 88 -26.23 -40.23 49.06
C GLY A 88 -25.18 -39.28 48.44
N LYS A 89 -25.57 -38.08 48.03
CA LYS A 89 -24.67 -37.09 47.40
C LYS A 89 -24.85 -35.72 48.04
N ARG A 90 -23.78 -34.91 47.98
CA ARG A 90 -23.72 -33.58 48.57
C ARG A 90 -23.30 -32.54 47.55
N TYR A 91 -24.15 -31.51 47.33
CA TYR A 91 -23.96 -30.48 46.33
C TYR A 91 -24.18 -29.09 46.95
N PRO A 92 -23.15 -28.34 47.35
CA PRO A 92 -23.31 -26.94 47.74
C PRO A 92 -23.76 -26.08 46.57
N GLU A 93 -24.61 -25.11 46.84
CA GLU A 93 -24.94 -24.09 45.88
C GLU A 93 -23.77 -23.10 45.73
N ILE A 94 -23.53 -22.64 44.52
CA ILE A 94 -22.40 -21.74 44.27
C ILE A 94 -22.56 -20.39 45.01
N GLU A 95 -23.79 -19.97 45.31
CA GLU A 95 -24.03 -18.76 46.08
C GLU A 95 -23.61 -18.94 47.54
N ASP A 96 -23.97 -20.06 48.15
CA ASP A 96 -23.60 -20.39 49.53
C ASP A 96 -22.11 -20.45 49.69
N VAL A 97 -21.42 -21.08 48.74
CA VAL A 97 -19.95 -21.11 48.72
C VAL A 97 -19.37 -19.70 48.68
N GLN A 98 -19.92 -18.80 47.88
CA GLN A 98 -19.45 -17.41 47.77
C GLN A 98 -19.74 -16.62 49.06
N ASP A 99 -20.89 -16.84 49.68
CA ASP A 99 -21.26 -16.20 50.95
C ASP A 99 -20.33 -16.67 52.07
N VAL A 100 -20.02 -17.94 52.11
CA VAL A 100 -19.05 -18.50 53.07
C VAL A 100 -17.62 -17.95 52.85
N VAL A 101 -17.17 -17.76 51.61
CA VAL A 101 -15.89 -17.07 51.34
C VAL A 101 -15.90 -15.65 51.91
N GLU A 102 -16.96 -14.87 51.69
CA GLU A 102 -17.10 -13.50 52.25
C GLU A 102 -17.07 -13.54 53.77
N MET A 103 -17.78 -14.50 54.40
CA MET A 103 -17.85 -14.65 55.84
C MET A 103 -16.49 -15.03 56.45
N VAL A 104 -15.80 -16.00 55.90
CA VAL A 104 -14.47 -16.45 56.37
C VAL A 104 -13.43 -15.28 56.25
N LEU A 105 -13.43 -14.58 55.15
CA LEU A 105 -12.54 -13.42 54.97
C LEU A 105 -12.81 -12.29 55.99
N ALA A 106 -14.09 -12.07 56.34
CA ALA A 106 -14.46 -11.09 57.36
C ALA A 106 -14.09 -11.54 58.77
N GLN A 107 -14.32 -12.80 59.12
CA GLN A 107 -14.00 -13.36 60.42
C GLN A 107 -12.52 -13.40 60.71
N ASP A 108 -11.70 -13.64 59.70
CA ASP A 108 -10.25 -13.65 59.77
C ASP A 108 -9.65 -12.23 59.71
N GLY A 109 -10.44 -11.16 59.59
CA GLY A 109 -10.00 -9.76 59.61
C GLY A 109 -9.49 -9.23 58.26
N TYR A 110 -9.66 -9.97 57.16
CA TYR A 110 -9.24 -9.53 55.81
C TYR A 110 -10.34 -8.70 55.11
N HIS A 111 -10.77 -7.61 55.76
CA HIS A 111 -11.91 -6.79 55.31
C HIS A 111 -11.70 -6.13 53.94
N GLU A 112 -10.49 -5.74 53.57
CA GLU A 112 -10.18 -5.15 52.28
C GLU A 112 -10.28 -6.19 51.17
N VAL A 113 -9.78 -7.43 51.40
CA VAL A 113 -9.86 -8.54 50.47
C VAL A 113 -11.32 -8.99 50.32
N MET A 114 -12.06 -9.09 51.41
CA MET A 114 -13.51 -9.35 51.38
C MET A 114 -14.28 -8.29 50.58
N THR A 115 -13.93 -7.03 50.76
CA THR A 115 -14.55 -5.92 50.02
C THR A 115 -14.28 -6.00 48.53
N ALA A 116 -13.02 -6.31 48.16
CA ALA A 116 -12.61 -6.50 46.77
C ALA A 116 -13.33 -7.70 46.14
N TYR A 117 -13.42 -8.84 46.87
CA TYR A 117 -14.13 -10.03 46.46
C TYR A 117 -15.63 -9.75 46.24
N LYS A 118 -16.28 -9.06 47.18
CA LYS A 118 -17.70 -8.67 47.10
C LYS A 118 -17.97 -7.72 45.93
N ARG A 119 -17.08 -6.73 45.68
CA ARG A 119 -17.19 -5.84 44.51
C ARG A 119 -17.12 -6.62 43.22
N TYR A 120 -16.20 -7.58 43.13
CA TYR A 120 -16.07 -8.44 41.98
C TYR A 120 -17.31 -9.30 41.74
N ARG A 121 -17.84 -9.95 42.79
CA ARG A 121 -19.06 -10.73 42.76
C ARG A 121 -20.28 -9.90 42.29
N LYS A 122 -20.45 -8.71 42.85
CA LYS A 122 -21.56 -7.80 42.50
C LYS A 122 -21.45 -7.29 41.07
N LYS A 123 -20.23 -7.01 40.62
CA LYS A 123 -19.94 -6.65 39.20
C LYS A 123 -20.38 -7.79 38.28
N ARG A 124 -19.98 -9.02 38.59
CA ARG A 124 -20.37 -10.23 37.85
C ARG A 124 -21.87 -10.51 37.86
N GLU A 125 -22.54 -10.25 38.92
CA GLU A 125 -23.99 -10.39 39.03
C GLU A 125 -24.77 -9.35 38.18
N ASN A 126 -24.34 -8.11 38.23
CA ASN A 126 -24.95 -7.04 37.42
C ASN A 126 -24.75 -7.30 35.92
N ILE A 127 -23.60 -7.80 35.55
CA ILE A 127 -23.24 -8.24 34.20
C ILE A 127 -24.22 -9.31 33.71
N ARG A 128 -24.46 -10.32 34.50
CA ARG A 128 -25.37 -11.42 34.16
C ARG A 128 -26.84 -11.00 34.10
N LYS A 129 -27.28 -10.07 34.95
CA LYS A 129 -28.65 -9.49 34.89
C LYS A 129 -28.90 -8.75 33.58
N GLN A 130 -27.91 -8.02 33.08
CA GLN A 130 -28.01 -7.33 31.80
C GLN A 130 -27.99 -8.29 30.60
N LEU A 131 -27.26 -9.41 30.68
CA LEU A 131 -27.26 -10.48 29.69
C LEU A 131 -28.63 -11.17 29.56
N ARG A 132 -29.31 -11.49 30.68
CA ARG A 132 -30.64 -12.10 30.65
C ARG A 132 -31.68 -11.22 29.97
N ILE A 133 -31.52 -9.91 29.98
CA ILE A 133 -32.40 -8.97 29.29
C ILE A 133 -32.12 -8.95 27.76
N ARG A 134 -30.87 -9.10 27.32
CA ARG A 134 -30.50 -9.09 25.89
C ARG A 134 -30.77 -10.43 25.18
N THR A 135 -30.46 -11.56 25.79
CA THR A 135 -30.76 -12.89 25.20
C THR A 135 -32.24 -13.16 25.00
N ARG A 136 -33.13 -12.38 25.61
CA ARG A 136 -34.58 -12.46 25.36
C ARG A 136 -35.01 -11.73 24.07
N VAL A 137 -34.14 -10.88 23.49
CA VAL A 137 -34.48 -10.04 22.33
C VAL A 137 -33.85 -10.57 21.01
N GLU A 138 -32.77 -11.34 21.09
CA GLU A 138 -32.13 -11.89 19.91
C GLU A 138 -31.92 -13.40 20.09
N GLY A 139 -32.70 -14.19 19.37
CA GLY A 139 -32.67 -15.65 19.41
C GLY A 139 -31.39 -16.24 18.79
N GLY A 140 -30.26 -16.18 19.49
CA GLY A 140 -28.99 -16.77 19.12
C GLY A 140 -28.35 -17.41 20.35
N SER A 141 -28.15 -18.73 20.32
CA SER A 141 -27.38 -19.45 21.32
C SER A 141 -25.89 -19.10 21.17
N SER A 142 -25.36 -18.24 22.02
CA SER A 142 -23.91 -18.06 22.12
C SER A 142 -23.38 -18.77 23.35
N ASP A 143 -22.42 -19.67 23.14
CA ASP A 143 -21.68 -20.42 24.17
C ASP A 143 -20.73 -19.52 25.01
N SER A 144 -20.81 -18.20 24.86
CA SER A 144 -19.96 -17.21 25.53
C SER A 144 -20.64 -16.68 26.79
N THR A 145 -19.99 -16.79 27.92
CA THR A 145 -20.53 -16.40 29.23
C THR A 145 -20.30 -14.94 29.62
N ASP A 146 -19.64 -14.13 28.79
CA ASP A 146 -19.28 -12.73 29.12
C ASP A 146 -19.56 -11.73 27.98
N ALA A 147 -20.81 -11.29 27.86
CA ALA A 147 -21.23 -10.28 26.88
C ALA A 147 -20.93 -8.82 27.29
N LEU A 148 -20.10 -8.57 28.30
CA LEU A 148 -19.74 -7.22 28.75
C LEU A 148 -18.27 -6.83 28.54
N LEU A 149 -17.45 -7.74 28.08
CA LEU A 149 -16.14 -7.34 27.57
C LEU A 149 -16.40 -6.67 26.21
N LEU A 150 -16.06 -5.41 26.11
CA LEU A 150 -16.14 -4.65 24.87
C LEU A 150 -14.80 -4.73 24.15
N VAL A 151 -14.87 -4.97 22.84
CA VAL A 151 -13.70 -4.96 21.97
C VAL A 151 -13.73 -3.68 21.16
N GLU A 152 -12.74 -2.83 21.37
CA GLU A 152 -12.54 -1.60 20.61
C GLU A 152 -11.69 -1.89 19.36
N SER A 153 -12.24 -1.61 18.19
CA SER A 153 -11.53 -1.71 16.94
C SER A 153 -10.52 -0.58 16.80
N THR A 154 -9.24 -0.90 16.69
CA THR A 154 -8.18 0.09 16.48
C THR A 154 -8.20 0.73 15.09
N THR A 155 -8.89 0.11 14.12
CA THR A 155 -8.93 0.56 12.72
C THR A 155 -10.22 1.26 12.33
N GLN A 156 -11.34 0.97 13.00
CA GLN A 156 -12.68 1.43 12.59
C GLN A 156 -13.35 2.37 13.61
N ASN A 157 -12.72 2.61 14.76
CA ASN A 157 -13.28 3.41 15.85
C ASN A 157 -14.69 2.94 16.32
N ILE A 158 -14.92 1.63 16.27
CA ILE A 158 -16.18 0.97 16.62
C ILE A 158 -15.92 0.02 17.77
N THR A 159 -16.85 -0.01 18.72
CA THR A 159 -16.80 -0.92 19.88
C THR A 159 -17.86 -2.01 19.72
N HIS A 160 -17.44 -3.27 19.84
CA HIS A 160 -18.32 -4.43 19.75
C HIS A 160 -18.28 -5.26 21.05
N PRO A 161 -19.36 -5.98 21.39
CA PRO A 161 -19.28 -7.00 22.42
C PRO A 161 -18.26 -8.07 22.07
N TRP A 162 -17.65 -8.69 23.11
CA TRP A 162 -16.76 -9.83 22.90
C TRP A 162 -17.47 -10.97 22.17
N ASP A 163 -16.80 -11.48 21.16
CA ASP A 163 -17.29 -12.62 20.39
C ASP A 163 -16.09 -13.45 19.94
N LYS A 164 -15.90 -14.63 20.55
CA LYS A 164 -14.79 -15.54 20.23
C LYS A 164 -14.91 -16.14 18.84
N SER A 165 -16.10 -16.18 18.23
CA SER A 165 -16.25 -16.70 16.87
C SER A 165 -15.44 -15.89 15.87
N ARG A 166 -15.29 -14.59 16.09
CA ARG A 166 -14.45 -13.72 15.26
C ARG A 166 -12.97 -14.12 15.28
N ILE A 167 -12.47 -14.67 16.39
CA ILE A 167 -11.10 -15.18 16.47
C ILE A 167 -11.00 -16.46 15.65
N ILE A 168 -11.98 -17.36 15.76
CA ILE A 168 -12.03 -18.61 15.00
C ILE A 168 -12.07 -18.32 13.51
N ASP A 169 -12.97 -17.41 13.09
CA ASP A 169 -13.13 -17.02 11.69
C ASP A 169 -11.85 -16.36 11.13
N ALA A 170 -11.19 -15.50 11.92
CA ALA A 170 -9.92 -14.90 11.54
C ALA A 170 -8.81 -15.93 11.38
N LEU A 171 -8.67 -16.86 12.34
CA LEU A 171 -7.67 -17.93 12.28
C LEU A 171 -7.90 -18.84 11.07
N GLN A 172 -9.14 -19.22 10.78
CA GLN A 172 -9.45 -20.05 9.62
C GLN A 172 -9.25 -19.33 8.29
N LYS A 173 -9.46 -18.02 8.24
CA LYS A 173 -9.30 -17.20 7.04
C LYS A 173 -7.83 -16.86 6.76
N GLU A 174 -7.07 -16.60 7.81
CA GLU A 174 -5.70 -16.08 7.72
C GLU A 174 -4.64 -17.18 7.81
N THR A 175 -5.00 -18.41 8.25
CA THR A 175 -4.07 -19.53 8.45
C THR A 175 -4.63 -20.84 7.90
N SER A 176 -3.80 -21.87 7.87
CA SER A 176 -4.19 -23.23 7.50
C SER A 176 -4.68 -24.10 8.68
N LEU A 177 -4.96 -23.50 9.86
CA LEU A 177 -5.39 -24.22 11.04
C LEU A 177 -6.78 -24.85 10.86
N SER A 178 -6.95 -26.04 11.41
CA SER A 178 -8.26 -26.69 11.46
C SER A 178 -9.23 -25.93 12.39
N PHE A 179 -10.53 -26.14 12.19
CA PHE A 179 -11.56 -25.54 13.05
C PHE A 179 -11.36 -25.86 14.54
N GLU A 180 -10.97 -27.10 14.87
CA GLU A 180 -10.77 -27.52 16.25
C GLU A 180 -9.55 -26.84 16.90
N GLU A 181 -8.46 -26.66 16.14
CA GLU A 181 -7.29 -25.92 16.61
C GLU A 181 -7.63 -24.43 16.80
N ALA A 182 -8.27 -23.80 15.81
CA ALA A 182 -8.72 -22.41 15.91
C ALA A 182 -9.67 -22.20 17.10
N ARG A 183 -10.61 -23.13 17.33
CA ARG A 183 -11.52 -23.12 18.48
C ARG A 183 -10.79 -23.24 19.81
N SER A 184 -9.79 -24.13 19.87
CA SER A 184 -8.97 -24.33 21.07
C SER A 184 -8.16 -23.08 21.41
N ILE A 185 -7.55 -22.44 20.39
CA ILE A 185 -6.82 -21.17 20.55
C ILE A 185 -7.78 -20.06 21.00
N ALA A 186 -8.91 -19.90 20.33
CA ALA A 186 -9.89 -18.87 20.68
C ALA A 186 -10.41 -19.02 22.12
N LYS A 187 -10.57 -20.25 22.61
CA LYS A 187 -10.96 -20.53 24.00
C LYS A 187 -9.86 -20.13 24.98
N SER A 188 -8.60 -20.39 24.67
CA SER A 188 -7.48 -19.96 25.52
C SER A 188 -7.36 -18.44 25.58
N VAL A 189 -7.46 -17.78 24.42
CA VAL A 189 -7.49 -16.30 24.32
C VAL A 189 -8.67 -15.71 25.09
N GLU A 190 -9.86 -16.32 25.01
CA GLU A 190 -11.03 -15.91 25.78
C GLU A 190 -10.75 -15.94 27.28
N ASN A 191 -10.14 -17.03 27.79
CA ASN A 191 -9.79 -17.16 29.20
C ASN A 191 -8.80 -16.08 29.64
N ARG A 192 -7.82 -15.72 28.81
CA ARG A 192 -6.86 -14.65 29.07
C ARG A 192 -7.53 -13.27 29.04
N ALA A 193 -8.39 -13.03 28.05
CA ALA A 193 -9.12 -11.78 27.92
C ALA A 193 -10.05 -11.53 29.12
N PHE A 194 -10.70 -12.55 29.64
CA PHE A 194 -11.56 -12.45 30.83
C PHE A 194 -10.79 -12.36 32.15
N ALA A 195 -9.52 -12.77 32.16
CA ALA A 195 -8.63 -12.50 33.29
C ALA A 195 -8.14 -11.03 33.32
N TRP A 196 -8.34 -10.29 32.22
CA TRP A 196 -8.02 -8.88 32.14
C TRP A 196 -9.03 -8.07 32.95
N ASP A 197 -8.53 -7.20 33.82
CA ASP A 197 -9.37 -6.51 34.84
C ASP A 197 -10.15 -5.30 34.28
N ASP A 198 -10.04 -5.01 32.98
CA ASP A 198 -10.76 -3.94 32.29
C ASP A 198 -12.04 -4.41 31.60
N SER A 199 -13.01 -3.51 31.50
CA SER A 199 -14.27 -3.76 30.78
C SER A 199 -14.12 -3.62 29.25
N THR A 200 -12.97 -3.15 28.78
CA THR A 200 -12.69 -2.90 27.37
C THR A 200 -11.31 -3.45 27.02
N ILE A 201 -11.23 -4.14 25.91
CA ILE A 201 -9.97 -4.66 25.34
C ILE A 201 -9.86 -4.21 23.88
N SER A 202 -8.67 -3.82 23.44
CA SER A 202 -8.48 -3.46 22.04
C SER A 202 -8.30 -4.69 21.15
N THR A 203 -8.68 -4.58 19.88
CA THR A 203 -8.41 -5.63 18.88
C THR A 203 -6.93 -5.93 18.76
N ALA A 204 -6.05 -4.93 18.92
CA ALA A 204 -4.60 -5.12 18.93
C ALA A 204 -4.15 -6.03 20.08
N LEU A 205 -4.67 -5.84 21.30
CA LEU A 205 -4.34 -6.69 22.44
C LEU A 205 -4.89 -8.11 22.27
N VAL A 206 -6.09 -8.26 21.71
CA VAL A 206 -6.64 -9.58 21.37
C VAL A 206 -5.73 -10.29 20.37
N ARG A 207 -5.25 -9.58 19.35
CA ARG A 207 -4.32 -10.13 18.35
C ARG A 207 -3.02 -10.59 19.01
N GLU A 208 -2.44 -9.81 19.91
CA GLU A 208 -1.23 -10.21 20.64
C GLU A 208 -1.46 -11.46 21.51
N MET A 209 -2.63 -11.59 22.10
CA MET A 209 -2.99 -12.82 22.83
C MET A 209 -3.08 -14.03 21.90
N VAL A 210 -3.60 -13.84 20.69
CA VAL A 210 -3.64 -14.90 19.66
C VAL A 210 -2.22 -15.25 19.20
N ASN A 211 -1.37 -14.28 18.92
CA ASN A 211 0.01 -14.48 18.51
C ASN A 211 0.79 -15.28 19.57
N ASN A 212 0.67 -14.89 20.84
CA ASN A 212 1.32 -15.60 21.95
C ASN A 212 0.84 -17.04 22.07
N GLU A 213 -0.45 -17.30 21.85
CA GLU A 213 -1.00 -18.66 21.90
C GLU A 213 -0.52 -19.51 20.72
N LEU A 214 -0.38 -18.93 19.53
CA LEU A 214 0.20 -19.59 18.36
C LEU A 214 1.67 -19.95 18.59
N GLU A 215 2.45 -19.02 19.17
CA GLU A 215 3.86 -19.25 19.49
C GLU A 215 4.02 -20.35 20.54
N GLU A 216 3.27 -20.29 21.65
CA GLU A 216 3.29 -21.30 22.72
C GLU A 216 2.94 -22.70 22.24
N ARG A 217 2.10 -22.82 21.20
CA ARG A 217 1.71 -24.09 20.58
C ARG A 217 2.60 -24.51 19.41
N GLY A 218 3.58 -23.70 19.02
CA GLY A 218 4.52 -24.00 17.95
C GLY A 218 3.95 -23.81 16.53
N HIS A 219 2.83 -23.10 16.37
CA HIS A 219 2.24 -22.77 15.05
C HIS A 219 2.95 -21.57 14.40
N LEU A 220 4.27 -21.68 14.16
CA LEU A 220 5.10 -20.57 13.68
C LEU A 220 4.73 -20.10 12.26
N ASP A 221 4.30 -21.01 11.39
CA ASP A 221 3.86 -20.65 10.04
C ASP A 221 2.55 -19.85 10.09
N SER A 222 1.60 -20.27 10.90
CA SER A 222 0.37 -19.52 11.15
C SER A 222 0.64 -18.14 11.74
N LEU A 223 1.67 -18.00 12.59
CA LEU A 223 2.09 -16.72 13.13
C LEU A 223 2.64 -15.80 12.02
N LYS A 224 3.37 -16.35 11.04
CA LYS A 224 3.84 -15.60 9.87
C LYS A 224 2.67 -15.13 8.99
N ASP A 225 1.71 -16.03 8.73
CA ASP A 225 0.52 -15.73 7.92
C ASP A 225 -0.32 -14.60 8.55
N MET A 226 -0.37 -14.57 9.89
CA MET A 226 -1.07 -13.54 10.66
C MET A 226 -0.22 -12.30 10.97
N ALA A 227 0.95 -12.14 10.34
CA ALA A 227 1.84 -11.02 10.61
C ALA A 227 1.14 -9.66 10.40
N GLN A 228 1.32 -8.77 11.36
CA GLN A 228 0.88 -7.38 11.24
C GLN A 228 2.03 -6.49 10.81
N PHE A 229 1.71 -5.56 9.92
CA PHE A 229 2.62 -4.49 9.53
C PHE A 229 2.28 -3.24 10.32
N SER A 230 3.23 -2.71 11.06
CA SER A 230 2.97 -1.59 11.96
C SER A 230 4.17 -0.65 12.06
N LEU A 231 3.90 0.54 12.58
CA LEU A 231 4.90 1.52 12.94
C LEU A 231 4.93 1.69 14.46
N ALA A 232 6.11 1.68 15.04
CA ALA A 232 6.27 2.01 16.45
C ALA A 232 5.89 3.49 16.68
N LYS A 233 5.21 3.78 17.80
CA LYS A 233 4.79 5.15 18.15
C LYS A 233 5.91 6.20 18.03
N PRO A 234 7.15 5.96 18.52
CA PRO A 234 8.23 6.94 18.37
C PRO A 234 8.60 7.24 16.91
N VAL A 235 8.52 6.22 16.02
CA VAL A 235 8.79 6.40 14.59
C VAL A 235 7.69 7.26 13.96
N LEU A 236 6.42 6.98 14.28
CA LEU A 236 5.30 7.79 13.80
C LEU A 236 5.39 9.24 14.30
N GLU A 237 5.70 9.46 15.57
CA GLU A 237 5.87 10.80 16.13
C GLU A 237 7.04 11.55 15.46
N ASN A 238 8.13 10.86 15.16
CA ASN A 238 9.25 11.44 14.42
C ASN A 238 8.83 11.85 13.00
N LEU A 239 8.09 11.02 12.29
CA LEU A 239 7.57 11.36 10.95
C LEU A 239 6.62 12.56 10.98
N LEU A 240 5.80 12.69 12.02
CA LEU A 240 4.83 13.77 12.16
C LEU A 240 5.47 15.10 12.55
N PHE A 241 6.47 15.10 13.42
CA PHE A 241 6.96 16.28 14.11
C PHE A 241 8.42 16.65 13.81
N ALA A 242 9.25 15.69 13.35
CA ALA A 242 10.62 15.98 12.95
C ALA A 242 10.72 16.34 11.47
N LYS A 243 11.73 17.14 11.12
CA LYS A 243 12.07 17.37 9.70
C LYS A 243 12.69 16.09 9.15
N SER A 244 12.09 15.50 8.14
CA SER A 244 12.68 14.37 7.44
C SER A 244 13.72 14.84 6.43
N GLU A 245 14.88 14.21 6.42
CA GLU A 245 15.95 14.42 5.45
C GLU A 245 16.14 13.18 4.54
N GLU A 246 15.27 12.17 4.65
CA GLU A 246 15.42 10.90 3.96
C GLU A 246 15.23 11.00 2.44
N ASN A 247 14.44 11.96 1.96
CA ASN A 247 14.23 12.18 0.54
C ASN A 247 14.68 13.59 0.14
N SER A 248 15.80 13.68 -0.57
CA SER A 248 16.38 14.94 -1.04
C SER A 248 15.45 15.76 -1.96
N ASN A 249 14.45 15.12 -2.57
CA ASN A 249 13.47 15.76 -3.44
C ASN A 249 12.30 16.37 -2.67
N ILE A 250 12.16 16.04 -1.39
CA ILE A 250 11.13 16.62 -0.50
C ILE A 250 11.80 17.61 0.43
N LYS A 251 11.75 18.88 0.09
CA LYS A 251 12.41 19.95 0.86
C LYS A 251 11.71 20.30 2.17
N ASN A 252 10.46 19.91 2.32
CA ASN A 252 9.67 20.16 3.54
C ASN A 252 8.70 19.00 3.77
N ASN A 253 8.54 18.58 5.02
CA ASN A 253 7.48 17.66 5.40
C ASN A 253 6.13 18.34 5.17
N ASN A 254 5.39 17.81 4.20
CA ASN A 254 3.98 18.12 4.02
C ASN A 254 3.14 16.89 4.40
N PRO A 255 1.83 17.04 4.69
CA PRO A 255 0.98 15.93 5.10
C PRO A 255 0.96 14.75 4.11
N GLU A 256 1.03 15.02 2.81
CA GLU A 256 1.06 13.97 1.77
C GLU A 256 2.38 13.18 1.81
N ALA A 257 3.51 13.85 2.01
CA ALA A 257 4.80 13.19 2.17
C ALA A 257 4.83 12.27 3.40
N VAL A 258 4.28 12.73 4.53
CA VAL A 258 4.16 11.91 5.75
C VAL A 258 3.30 10.68 5.51
N THR A 259 2.13 10.85 4.89
CA THR A 259 1.21 9.74 4.56
C THR A 259 1.89 8.75 3.62
N GLN A 260 2.59 9.23 2.60
CA GLN A 260 3.34 8.39 1.68
C GLN A 260 4.43 7.59 2.40
N THR A 261 5.25 8.24 3.23
CA THR A 261 6.34 7.57 3.96
C THR A 261 5.82 6.49 4.90
N ILE A 262 4.68 6.72 5.57
CA ILE A 262 4.01 5.69 6.39
C ILE A 262 3.62 4.49 5.50
N GLY A 263 3.02 4.74 4.34
CA GLY A 263 2.66 3.70 3.37
C GLY A 263 3.88 2.92 2.88
N GLU A 264 4.95 3.62 2.51
CA GLU A 264 6.20 3.01 2.05
C GLU A 264 6.83 2.08 3.08
N ILE A 265 6.86 2.48 4.36
CA ILE A 265 7.41 1.65 5.44
C ILE A 265 6.60 0.36 5.61
N ILE A 266 5.28 0.43 5.52
CA ILE A 266 4.40 -0.73 5.63
C ILE A 266 4.55 -1.66 4.42
N LEU A 267 4.51 -1.09 3.20
CA LEU A 267 4.66 -1.85 1.96
C LEU A 267 6.04 -2.50 1.84
N LYS A 268 7.10 -1.82 2.28
CA LYS A 268 8.46 -2.38 2.36
C LYS A 268 8.52 -3.63 3.24
N GLN A 269 7.87 -3.61 4.41
CA GLN A 269 7.82 -4.78 5.30
C GLN A 269 7.14 -5.96 4.61
N TYR A 270 6.03 -5.69 3.91
CA TYR A 270 5.32 -6.71 3.14
C TYR A 270 6.18 -7.26 1.99
N ALA A 271 6.77 -6.38 1.19
CA ALA A 271 7.59 -6.76 0.05
C ALA A 271 8.76 -7.68 0.46
N LEU A 272 9.53 -7.28 1.46
CA LEU A 272 10.67 -8.05 1.93
C LEU A 272 10.27 -9.44 2.44
N ARG A 273 9.20 -9.54 3.24
CA ARG A 273 8.82 -10.80 3.89
C ARG A 273 8.08 -11.76 2.97
N PHE A 274 7.19 -11.25 2.11
CA PHE A 274 6.22 -12.07 1.37
C PHE A 274 6.44 -12.08 -0.15
N LEU A 275 6.91 -10.99 -0.75
CA LEU A 275 7.18 -10.99 -2.20
C LEU A 275 8.57 -11.53 -2.53
N PHE A 276 9.59 -11.09 -1.83
CA PHE A 276 10.97 -11.49 -2.12
C PHE A 276 11.44 -12.71 -1.31
N GLY A 277 10.87 -12.94 -0.13
CA GLY A 277 11.18 -14.06 0.74
C GLY A 277 12.51 -13.91 1.50
N GLU A 278 12.69 -14.77 2.50
CA GLU A 278 13.76 -14.69 3.51
C GLU A 278 15.18 -14.58 2.94
N LYS A 279 15.46 -15.29 1.84
CA LYS A 279 16.81 -15.27 1.23
C LYS A 279 17.18 -13.89 0.69
N LEU A 280 16.25 -13.23 -0.02
CA LEU A 280 16.47 -11.90 -0.60
C LEU A 280 16.37 -10.82 0.48
N GLU A 281 15.43 -10.95 1.43
CA GLU A 281 15.35 -10.08 2.60
C GLU A 281 16.68 -10.04 3.34
N ARG A 282 17.26 -11.22 3.64
CA ARG A 282 18.56 -11.32 4.31
C ARG A 282 19.70 -10.74 3.48
N ALA A 283 19.69 -10.97 2.15
CA ALA A 283 20.72 -10.42 1.26
C ALA A 283 20.64 -8.89 1.19
N HIS A 284 19.44 -8.33 1.15
CA HIS A 284 19.21 -6.88 1.21
C HIS A 284 19.62 -6.29 2.56
N ALA A 285 19.16 -6.88 3.68
CA ALA A 285 19.47 -6.43 5.02
C ALA A 285 20.96 -6.46 5.38
N THR A 286 21.71 -7.42 4.81
CA THR A 286 23.16 -7.54 4.99
C THR A 286 23.99 -6.74 3.98
N GLY A 287 23.35 -5.99 3.08
CA GLY A 287 24.02 -5.16 2.07
C GLY A 287 24.68 -5.96 0.92
N ARG A 288 24.36 -7.24 0.76
CA ARG A 288 24.86 -8.05 -0.37
C ARG A 288 24.22 -7.66 -1.69
N ILE A 289 22.98 -7.24 -1.65
CA ILE A 289 22.24 -6.64 -2.76
C ILE A 289 21.49 -5.41 -2.25
N HIS A 290 21.12 -4.54 -3.16
CA HIS A 290 20.18 -3.46 -2.89
C HIS A 290 18.95 -3.65 -3.77
N ILE A 291 17.78 -3.83 -3.14
CA ILE A 291 16.50 -3.79 -3.82
C ILE A 291 15.96 -2.37 -3.66
N HIS A 292 15.76 -1.70 -4.79
CA HIS A 292 15.38 -0.29 -4.83
C HIS A 292 13.86 -0.13 -4.74
N ASP A 293 13.39 1.01 -4.23
CA ASP A 293 11.97 1.39 -4.15
C ASP A 293 11.03 0.34 -3.54
N LEU A 294 11.50 -0.39 -2.54
CA LEU A 294 10.74 -1.42 -1.83
C LEU A 294 9.40 -0.94 -1.21
N GLY A 295 9.25 0.37 -1.05
CA GLY A 295 8.00 0.99 -0.58
C GLY A 295 6.90 1.05 -1.64
N PHE A 296 7.17 0.62 -2.88
CA PHE A 296 6.23 0.65 -4.00
C PHE A 296 6.10 -0.71 -4.73
N PRO A 297 5.87 -1.82 -4.02
CA PRO A 297 5.81 -3.13 -4.64
C PRO A 297 4.62 -3.32 -5.58
N ASP A 298 3.64 -2.42 -5.52
CA ASP A 298 2.42 -2.40 -6.32
C ASP A 298 2.53 -1.51 -7.56
N ARG A 299 3.71 -0.91 -7.83
CA ARG A 299 3.92 0.02 -8.94
C ARG A 299 4.92 -0.51 -9.94
N VAL A 300 4.72 -0.14 -11.20
CA VAL A 300 5.74 -0.29 -12.23
C VAL A 300 6.90 0.65 -11.92
N TYR A 301 8.15 0.21 -12.16
CA TYR A 301 9.31 1.02 -11.78
C TYR A 301 9.43 2.30 -12.61
N CYS A 302 9.78 2.18 -13.89
CA CYS A 302 9.92 3.30 -14.83
C CYS A 302 9.25 2.97 -16.15
N SER A 303 8.96 4.02 -16.93
CA SER A 303 8.47 3.85 -18.30
C SER A 303 8.90 4.98 -19.20
N SER A 304 8.90 4.74 -20.52
CA SER A 304 8.99 5.75 -21.54
C SER A 304 7.70 5.79 -22.35
N HIS A 305 7.19 6.98 -22.61
CA HIS A 305 5.92 7.19 -23.28
C HIS A 305 6.11 7.99 -24.57
N SER A 306 5.45 7.55 -25.64
CA SER A 306 5.19 8.41 -26.78
C SER A 306 4.03 9.37 -26.44
N ILE A 307 4.10 10.58 -26.95
CA ILE A 307 3.02 11.56 -26.82
C ILE A 307 2.04 11.52 -28.00
N GLU A 308 2.24 10.62 -28.94
CA GLU A 308 1.40 10.51 -30.14
C GLU A 308 -0.08 10.30 -29.81
N TYR A 309 -0.37 9.46 -28.81
CA TYR A 309 -1.74 9.23 -28.40
C TYR A 309 -2.45 10.52 -27.96
N ILE A 310 -1.83 11.29 -27.07
CA ILE A 310 -2.43 12.56 -26.61
C ILE A 310 -2.46 13.62 -27.69
N LYS A 311 -1.55 13.57 -28.66
CA LYS A 311 -1.60 14.42 -29.86
C LYS A 311 -2.79 14.05 -30.75
N LYS A 312 -2.98 12.73 -30.98
CA LYS A 312 -4.00 12.21 -31.89
C LYS A 312 -5.41 12.33 -31.34
N TYR A 313 -5.60 11.94 -30.07
CA TYR A 313 -6.91 11.78 -29.46
C TYR A 313 -7.20 12.80 -28.35
N GLY A 314 -6.23 13.58 -27.94
CA GLY A 314 -6.36 14.48 -26.79
C GLY A 314 -6.20 13.76 -25.45
N LEU A 315 -6.69 14.38 -24.39
CA LEU A 315 -6.72 13.75 -23.05
C LEU A 315 -8.01 12.97 -22.88
N THR A 316 -7.98 11.71 -23.29
CA THR A 316 -9.10 10.76 -23.19
C THR A 316 -8.65 9.47 -22.52
N GLY A 317 -9.58 8.74 -21.91
CA GLY A 317 -9.32 7.43 -21.33
C GLY A 317 -8.44 7.42 -20.07
N LEU A 318 -8.17 8.55 -19.44
CA LEU A 318 -7.49 8.64 -18.15
C LEU A 318 -8.51 8.51 -17.03
N VAL A 319 -8.55 7.34 -16.38
CA VAL A 319 -9.57 6.96 -15.39
C VAL A 319 -9.63 7.86 -14.14
N ASN A 320 -8.57 8.60 -13.86
CA ASN A 320 -8.48 9.52 -12.74
C ASN A 320 -8.89 10.96 -13.08
N LEU A 321 -9.24 11.25 -14.34
CA LEU A 321 -9.77 12.55 -14.76
C LEU A 321 -11.28 12.48 -14.94
N SER A 322 -11.97 13.52 -14.50
CA SER A 322 -13.43 13.65 -14.65
C SER A 322 -13.84 14.30 -15.96
N SER A 323 -12.90 14.80 -16.76
CA SER A 323 -13.14 15.49 -18.02
C SER A 323 -12.15 15.07 -19.08
N GLU A 324 -12.56 15.13 -20.34
CA GLU A 324 -11.75 14.83 -21.51
C GLU A 324 -11.48 16.12 -22.31
N SER A 325 -10.37 16.14 -23.02
CA SER A 325 -9.98 17.28 -23.86
C SER A 325 -9.74 16.80 -25.31
N ASN A 326 -10.18 17.60 -26.27
CA ASN A 326 -9.87 17.39 -27.68
C ASN A 326 -8.36 17.51 -27.96
N PRO A 327 -7.86 16.98 -29.07
CA PRO A 327 -6.46 17.12 -29.47
C PRO A 327 -5.98 18.56 -29.51
N ALA A 328 -4.72 18.77 -29.10
CA ALA A 328 -4.12 20.09 -29.04
C ALA A 328 -3.97 20.74 -30.42
N LYS A 329 -4.34 22.03 -30.54
CA LYS A 329 -4.16 22.84 -31.76
C LYS A 329 -2.90 23.70 -31.73
N SER A 330 -2.18 23.73 -30.64
CA SER A 330 -0.93 24.50 -30.49
C SER A 330 0.04 23.78 -29.55
N ALA A 331 1.32 24.09 -29.68
CA ALA A 331 2.36 23.53 -28.79
C ALA A 331 2.11 23.87 -27.31
N GLN A 332 1.57 25.07 -27.02
CA GLN A 332 1.23 25.48 -25.67
C GLN A 332 0.14 24.58 -25.04
N VAL A 333 -0.93 24.29 -25.80
CA VAL A 333 -2.00 23.39 -25.33
C VAL A 333 -1.46 21.97 -25.18
N LEU A 334 -0.61 21.50 -26.10
CA LEU A 334 0.05 20.21 -25.99
C LEU A 334 0.89 20.11 -24.70
N THR A 335 1.63 21.17 -24.34
CA THR A 335 2.37 21.22 -23.08
C THR A 335 1.44 21.07 -21.87
N GLY A 336 0.28 21.71 -21.88
CA GLY A 336 -0.73 21.54 -20.83
C GLY A 336 -1.26 20.10 -20.75
N HIS A 337 -1.59 19.49 -21.90
CA HIS A 337 -2.02 18.10 -21.98
C HIS A 337 -0.94 17.14 -21.48
N LEU A 338 0.30 17.32 -21.94
CA LEU A 338 1.44 16.51 -21.51
C LEU A 338 1.64 16.59 -19.99
N ASN A 339 1.59 17.79 -19.43
CA ASN A 339 1.73 18.00 -17.99
C ASN A 339 0.64 17.27 -17.19
N THR A 340 -0.61 17.35 -17.63
CA THR A 340 -1.73 16.63 -17.02
C THR A 340 -1.57 15.11 -17.15
N PHE A 341 -1.17 14.62 -18.33
CA PHE A 341 -0.89 13.23 -18.59
C PHE A 341 0.20 12.71 -17.63
N LEU A 342 1.33 13.40 -17.55
CA LEU A 342 2.45 13.01 -16.70
C LEU A 342 2.07 13.01 -15.21
N ALA A 343 1.34 14.02 -14.76
CA ALA A 343 0.84 14.07 -13.38
C ALA A 343 -0.09 12.91 -13.06
N SER A 344 -0.96 12.53 -14.00
CA SER A 344 -1.86 11.39 -13.86
C SER A 344 -1.11 10.06 -13.85
N MET A 345 -0.14 9.91 -14.74
CA MET A 345 0.64 8.67 -14.87
C MET A 345 1.62 8.46 -13.72
N GLN A 346 2.14 9.52 -13.11
CA GLN A 346 3.09 9.44 -12.00
C GLN A 346 2.59 8.57 -10.85
N ALA A 347 1.28 8.51 -10.62
CA ALA A 347 0.68 7.70 -9.56
C ALA A 347 0.93 6.18 -9.73
N TYR A 348 1.19 5.73 -10.96
CA TYR A 348 1.36 4.30 -11.30
C TYR A 348 2.81 3.85 -11.32
N TYR A 349 3.78 4.75 -11.13
CA TYR A 349 5.20 4.46 -11.25
C TYR A 349 5.95 4.74 -9.95
N ALA A 350 6.89 3.88 -9.63
CA ALA A 350 7.81 4.08 -8.51
C ALA A 350 8.97 5.01 -8.88
N GLY A 351 9.47 4.93 -10.12
CA GLY A 351 10.58 5.70 -10.65
C GLY A 351 10.13 6.84 -11.58
N ALA A 352 10.80 6.97 -12.71
CA ALA A 352 10.63 8.07 -13.64
C ALA A 352 9.74 7.77 -14.85
N LEU A 353 9.26 8.85 -15.45
CA LEU A 353 8.55 8.88 -16.72
C LEU A 353 9.47 9.48 -17.79
N GLY A 354 9.84 8.70 -18.81
CA GLY A 354 10.51 9.19 -20.00
C GLY A 354 9.48 9.62 -21.04
N VAL A 355 9.75 10.70 -21.74
CA VAL A 355 8.97 11.15 -22.90
C VAL A 355 9.81 11.03 -24.15
N ALA A 356 9.34 10.18 -25.05
CA ALA A 356 10.03 9.85 -26.29
C ALA A 356 9.94 10.98 -27.33
N TYR A 357 11.01 11.19 -28.09
CA TYR A 357 11.05 12.03 -29.30
C TYR A 357 10.48 13.43 -29.12
N ILE A 358 10.64 14.03 -27.97
CA ILE A 358 9.88 15.23 -27.60
C ILE A 358 10.04 16.39 -28.62
N ASN A 359 11.26 16.63 -29.10
CA ASN A 359 11.51 17.70 -30.08
C ASN A 359 10.91 17.39 -31.46
N ILE A 360 10.86 16.10 -31.85
CA ILE A 360 10.29 15.65 -33.12
C ILE A 360 8.75 15.75 -33.08
N MET A 361 8.17 15.29 -31.96
CA MET A 361 6.72 15.26 -31.80
C MET A 361 6.09 16.66 -31.65
N TYR A 362 6.85 17.62 -31.14
CA TYR A 362 6.42 19.03 -31.07
C TYR A 362 6.51 19.77 -32.40
N ALA A 363 7.43 19.37 -33.29
CA ALA A 363 7.76 20.10 -34.50
C ALA A 363 6.52 20.47 -35.38
N PRO A 364 5.53 19.60 -35.64
CA PRO A 364 4.35 19.94 -36.43
C PRO A 364 3.49 21.09 -35.84
N LEU A 365 3.58 21.32 -34.52
CA LEU A 365 2.83 22.35 -33.83
C LEU A 365 3.62 23.68 -33.69
N LEU A 366 4.87 23.68 -34.14
CA LEU A 366 5.77 24.86 -34.12
C LEU A 366 5.82 25.56 -35.48
N GLU A 367 5.20 25.00 -36.52
CA GLU A 367 5.19 25.57 -37.86
C GLU A 367 4.59 26.97 -37.88
N GLY A 368 5.26 27.86 -38.56
CA GLY A 368 4.85 29.27 -38.67
C GLY A 368 5.19 30.13 -37.45
N LEU A 369 5.76 29.57 -36.39
CA LEU A 369 6.22 30.34 -35.23
C LEU A 369 7.59 31.00 -35.52
N THR A 370 7.78 32.18 -34.96
CA THR A 370 9.10 32.83 -34.94
C THR A 370 10.07 32.13 -34.00
N GLU A 371 11.37 32.31 -34.21
CA GLU A 371 12.41 31.71 -33.34
C GLU A 371 12.21 32.09 -31.86
N LYS A 372 11.81 33.32 -31.57
CA LYS A 372 11.49 33.74 -30.20
C LYS A 372 10.31 32.99 -29.61
N GLU A 373 9.29 32.69 -30.40
CA GLU A 373 8.14 31.95 -29.96
C GLU A 373 8.50 30.48 -29.75
N ILE A 374 9.32 29.89 -30.62
CA ILE A 374 9.85 28.53 -30.45
C ILE A 374 10.64 28.42 -29.15
N TYR A 375 11.52 29.37 -28.87
CA TYR A 375 12.24 29.42 -27.60
C TYR A 375 11.28 29.50 -26.41
N GLN A 376 10.23 30.33 -26.50
CA GLN A 376 9.22 30.44 -25.45
C GLN A 376 8.49 29.09 -25.24
N ARG A 377 8.20 28.31 -26.30
CA ARG A 377 7.59 26.97 -26.17
C ARG A 377 8.56 25.98 -25.48
N ALA A 378 9.85 26.03 -25.81
CA ALA A 378 10.86 25.22 -25.12
C ALA A 378 10.94 25.55 -23.61
N GLN A 379 10.94 26.85 -23.30
CA GLN A 379 10.93 27.33 -21.92
C GLN A 379 9.68 26.86 -21.15
N GLU A 380 8.49 27.05 -21.75
CA GLU A 380 7.24 26.57 -21.14
C GLU A 380 7.25 25.08 -20.87
N LEU A 381 7.71 24.28 -21.81
CA LEU A 381 7.76 22.82 -21.68
C LEU A 381 8.67 22.39 -20.50
N ILE A 382 9.88 22.93 -20.43
CA ILE A 382 10.85 22.56 -19.38
C ILE A 382 10.39 23.06 -18.01
N PHE A 383 9.90 24.30 -17.91
CA PHE A 383 9.43 24.86 -16.64
C PHE A 383 8.16 24.15 -16.13
N ASN A 384 7.20 23.81 -16.99
CA ASN A 384 6.04 23.02 -16.60
C ASN A 384 6.46 21.65 -16.04
N GLY A 385 7.41 20.97 -16.69
CA GLY A 385 7.96 19.72 -16.20
C GLY A 385 8.66 19.88 -14.83
N SER A 386 9.46 20.93 -14.67
CA SER A 386 10.24 21.18 -13.45
C SER A 386 9.40 21.62 -12.24
N GLN A 387 8.22 22.18 -12.47
CA GLN A 387 7.35 22.75 -11.44
C GLN A 387 6.12 21.90 -11.15
N ASN A 388 6.00 20.72 -11.77
CA ASN A 388 4.92 19.79 -11.53
C ASN A 388 5.24 18.93 -10.29
N ALA A 389 4.64 19.29 -9.15
CA ALA A 389 4.86 18.65 -7.85
C ALA A 389 3.52 18.25 -7.20
N PHE A 390 2.62 17.60 -7.95
CA PHE A 390 1.26 17.30 -7.51
C PHE A 390 1.06 15.88 -7.00
N ALA A 391 1.97 14.97 -7.30
CA ALA A 391 1.89 13.57 -6.92
C ALA A 391 3.04 13.15 -6.01
N ARG A 392 2.99 11.94 -5.47
CA ARG A 392 4.06 11.31 -4.67
C ARG A 392 4.55 12.19 -3.53
N GLY A 393 3.66 12.58 -2.64
CA GLY A 393 4.03 13.38 -1.47
C GLY A 393 4.42 14.83 -1.79
N GLY A 394 4.04 15.34 -2.97
CA GLY A 394 4.34 16.70 -3.38
C GLY A 394 5.78 16.92 -3.86
N GLN A 395 6.47 15.85 -4.28
CA GLN A 395 7.77 15.97 -4.95
C GLN A 395 7.61 16.28 -6.43
N THR A 396 8.63 16.88 -7.05
CA THR A 396 8.69 17.09 -8.49
C THR A 396 8.67 15.74 -9.22
N ILE A 397 7.94 15.67 -10.34
CA ILE A 397 7.87 14.47 -11.18
C ILE A 397 9.28 14.11 -11.66
N PHE A 398 9.66 12.85 -11.51
CA PHE A 398 10.87 12.30 -12.12
C PHE A 398 10.63 12.14 -13.62
N LEU A 399 11.17 13.05 -14.39
CA LEU A 399 10.85 13.24 -15.80
C LEU A 399 12.12 13.32 -16.63
N ASP A 400 12.14 12.59 -17.75
CA ASP A 400 13.20 12.62 -18.72
C ASP A 400 12.62 12.96 -20.10
N PHE A 401 13.26 13.88 -20.83
CA PHE A 401 12.91 14.20 -22.20
C PHE A 401 13.96 13.64 -23.15
N ASN A 402 13.53 12.73 -24.03
CA ASN A 402 14.39 12.16 -25.06
C ASN A 402 14.48 13.13 -26.24
N ILE A 403 15.67 13.66 -26.48
CA ILE A 403 16.00 14.65 -27.52
C ILE A 403 16.85 14.00 -28.59
N HIS A 404 16.54 14.27 -29.85
CA HIS A 404 17.26 13.72 -30.98
C HIS A 404 17.85 14.85 -31.83
N SER A 405 19.09 14.66 -32.35
CA SER A 405 19.78 15.60 -33.24
C SER A 405 19.19 15.67 -34.65
N GLY A 406 18.44 14.65 -35.03
CA GLY A 406 17.69 14.53 -36.27
C GLY A 406 16.51 13.59 -36.11
N VAL A 407 15.71 13.43 -37.14
CA VAL A 407 14.62 12.44 -37.14
C VAL A 407 15.21 11.08 -37.44
N PRO A 408 15.10 10.05 -36.56
CA PRO A 408 15.57 8.71 -36.83
C PRO A 408 14.94 8.13 -38.11
N GLU A 409 15.66 7.27 -38.84
CA GLU A 409 15.24 6.75 -40.14
C GLU A 409 13.87 6.08 -40.09
N TYR A 410 13.59 5.34 -39.02
CA TYR A 410 12.29 4.67 -38.81
C TYR A 410 11.11 5.65 -38.56
N LEU A 411 11.37 6.90 -38.18
CA LEU A 411 10.32 7.93 -38.02
C LEU A 411 10.23 8.86 -39.25
N LYS A 412 11.20 8.88 -40.14
CA LYS A 412 11.22 9.84 -41.26
C LYS A 412 10.03 9.70 -42.19
N LYS A 413 9.54 8.47 -42.39
CA LYS A 413 8.39 8.18 -43.27
C LYS A 413 7.04 8.11 -42.54
N VAL A 414 7.05 8.24 -41.23
CA VAL A 414 5.80 8.18 -40.44
C VAL A 414 5.01 9.47 -40.63
N PRO A 415 3.70 9.40 -40.98
CA PRO A 415 2.85 10.55 -41.12
C PRO A 415 2.81 11.40 -39.86
N ALA A 416 3.09 12.68 -40.01
CA ALA A 416 3.13 13.59 -38.88
C ALA A 416 1.71 13.99 -38.44
N ILE A 417 1.46 13.86 -37.13
CA ILE A 417 0.24 14.37 -36.52
C ILE A 417 0.43 15.85 -36.22
N GLY A 418 -0.40 16.66 -36.85
CA GLY A 418 -0.41 18.12 -36.71
C GLY A 418 -1.46 18.63 -35.74
N PRO A 419 -1.78 19.95 -35.81
CA PRO A 419 -2.78 20.58 -34.99
C PRO A 419 -4.15 19.91 -35.04
N GLY A 420 -4.77 19.75 -33.88
CA GLY A 420 -6.08 19.12 -33.76
C GLY A 420 -6.11 17.60 -33.95
N GLY A 421 -4.94 16.93 -33.84
CA GLY A 421 -4.82 15.47 -33.99
C GLY A 421 -4.95 14.98 -35.42
N ARG A 422 -4.78 15.86 -36.40
CA ARG A 422 -4.97 15.55 -37.82
C ARG A 422 -3.63 15.27 -38.49
N TYR A 423 -3.63 14.30 -39.41
CA TYR A 423 -2.51 14.13 -40.34
C TYR A 423 -2.49 15.30 -41.34
N MET A 424 -1.35 15.53 -41.95
CA MET A 424 -1.12 16.69 -42.81
C MET A 424 -0.81 16.23 -44.24
N LEU A 425 -1.34 16.99 -45.19
CA LEU A 425 -1.04 16.84 -46.61
C LEU A 425 -0.27 18.08 -47.08
N MET A 426 0.80 17.86 -47.84
CA MET A 426 1.48 18.95 -48.56
C MET A 426 0.83 19.05 -49.96
N THR A 427 0.30 20.22 -50.25
CA THR A 427 -0.32 20.54 -51.56
C THR A 427 0.76 20.84 -52.61
N ALA A 428 0.40 20.87 -53.90
CA ALA A 428 1.28 21.22 -55.01
C ALA A 428 1.93 22.61 -54.85
N ASP A 429 1.29 23.55 -54.14
CA ASP A 429 1.81 24.87 -53.82
C ASP A 429 2.78 24.89 -52.66
N GLY A 430 3.07 23.72 -52.08
CA GLY A 430 3.94 23.59 -50.92
C GLY A 430 3.30 23.92 -49.57
N ASN A 431 1.99 24.21 -49.55
CA ASN A 431 1.27 24.45 -48.29
C ASN A 431 0.92 23.15 -47.57
N LYS A 432 1.06 23.13 -46.25
CA LYS A 432 0.67 22.01 -45.42
C LYS A 432 -0.75 22.24 -44.89
N VAL A 433 -1.66 21.35 -45.27
CA VAL A 433 -3.08 21.45 -44.90
C VAL A 433 -3.50 20.20 -44.11
N PRO A 434 -4.38 20.33 -43.10
CA PRO A 434 -4.87 19.16 -42.37
C PRO A 434 -5.79 18.31 -43.26
N LEU A 435 -5.71 17.01 -43.12
CA LEU A 435 -6.68 16.09 -43.69
C LEU A 435 -8.01 16.26 -42.95
N GLU A 436 -9.09 16.41 -43.73
CA GLU A 436 -10.41 16.75 -43.20
C GLU A 436 -11.12 15.56 -42.57
N GLU A 437 -10.89 14.37 -43.08
CA GLU A 437 -11.58 13.17 -42.66
C GLU A 437 -10.58 12.01 -42.48
N SER A 438 -10.80 11.22 -41.44
CA SER A 438 -10.11 9.96 -41.24
C SER A 438 -11.15 8.88 -40.84
N ARG A 439 -11.00 7.67 -41.36
CA ARG A 439 -11.77 6.51 -40.95
C ARG A 439 -10.91 5.27 -40.92
N THR A 440 -11.31 4.30 -40.12
CA THR A 440 -10.66 2.99 -40.04
C THR A 440 -11.57 1.95 -40.64
N GLU A 441 -11.02 1.04 -41.45
CA GLU A 441 -11.71 -0.14 -41.97
C GLU A 441 -11.20 -1.37 -41.19
N GLU A 442 -12.12 -2.15 -40.62
CA GLU A 442 -11.78 -3.43 -40.01
C GLU A 442 -11.58 -4.51 -41.05
N ILE A 443 -10.41 -5.16 -41.01
CA ILE A 443 -10.19 -6.39 -41.78
C ILE A 443 -10.65 -7.57 -40.93
N SER A 444 -11.79 -8.10 -41.22
CA SER A 444 -12.47 -9.15 -40.45
C SER A 444 -11.70 -10.48 -40.32
N SER A 445 -10.65 -10.68 -41.10
CA SER A 445 -9.80 -11.89 -41.03
C SER A 445 -8.61 -11.80 -40.09
N SER A 446 -8.22 -10.60 -39.67
CA SER A 446 -7.01 -10.37 -38.83
C SER A 446 -7.28 -9.64 -37.52
N GLY A 447 -8.48 -9.06 -37.34
CA GLY A 447 -8.81 -8.28 -36.14
C GLY A 447 -8.13 -6.92 -36.06
N TYR A 448 -7.49 -6.43 -37.10
CA TYR A 448 -6.86 -5.13 -37.17
C TYR A 448 -7.76 -4.11 -37.88
N SER A 449 -7.82 -2.90 -37.28
CA SER A 449 -8.44 -1.75 -37.95
C SER A 449 -7.37 -1.04 -38.77
N LEU A 450 -7.56 -0.99 -40.09
CA LEU A 450 -6.66 -0.25 -40.98
C LEU A 450 -7.19 1.15 -41.20
N MET A 451 -6.30 2.12 -41.05
CA MET A 451 -6.64 3.53 -41.17
C MET A 451 -6.73 3.93 -42.66
N VAL A 452 -7.83 4.58 -42.99
CA VAL A 452 -8.00 5.22 -44.29
C VAL A 452 -8.16 6.71 -44.06
N LEU A 453 -7.28 7.50 -44.65
CA LEU A 453 -7.34 8.95 -44.61
C LEU A 453 -7.87 9.49 -45.92
N THR A 454 -8.81 10.40 -45.83
CA THR A 454 -9.44 11.00 -47.02
C THR A 454 -9.26 12.52 -47.02
N HIS A 455 -9.17 13.08 -48.23
CA HIS A 455 -9.25 14.50 -48.48
C HIS A 455 -10.33 14.73 -49.54
N GLY A 456 -11.44 15.27 -49.12
CA GLY A 456 -12.65 15.26 -49.88
C GLY A 456 -13.13 13.82 -50.14
N GLU A 457 -13.38 13.47 -51.37
CA GLU A 457 -13.78 12.08 -51.77
C GLU A 457 -12.58 11.17 -52.08
N ARG A 458 -11.38 11.71 -52.08
CA ARG A 458 -10.15 10.99 -52.45
C ARG A 458 -9.47 10.35 -51.27
N VAL A 459 -9.11 9.07 -51.37
CA VAL A 459 -8.23 8.39 -50.41
C VAL A 459 -6.81 8.93 -50.59
N VAL A 460 -6.20 9.45 -49.51
CA VAL A 460 -4.84 10.01 -49.53
C VAL A 460 -3.84 9.15 -48.77
N LEU A 461 -4.30 8.25 -47.93
CA LEU A 461 -3.50 7.27 -47.27
C LEU A 461 -4.34 6.04 -46.94
N ARG A 462 -3.79 4.86 -47.19
CA ARG A 462 -4.38 3.59 -46.78
C ARG A 462 -3.30 2.69 -46.19
N GLU A 463 -3.61 2.11 -45.07
CA GLU A 463 -2.81 1.06 -44.49
C GLU A 463 -3.26 -0.30 -45.08
N ILE A 464 -2.30 -1.14 -45.38
CA ILE A 464 -2.53 -2.51 -45.90
C ILE A 464 -1.65 -3.49 -45.12
N LEU A 465 -1.97 -4.78 -45.23
CA LEU A 465 -1.09 -5.84 -44.73
C LEU A 465 -0.18 -6.30 -45.87
N ASP A 466 1.12 -6.45 -45.59
CA ASP A 466 2.05 -7.08 -46.54
C ASP A 466 1.90 -8.61 -46.56
N ALA A 467 2.76 -9.29 -47.32
CA ALA A 467 2.73 -10.75 -47.44
C ALA A 467 3.03 -11.49 -46.13
N GLU A 468 3.70 -10.86 -45.23
CA GLU A 468 4.06 -11.34 -43.89
C GLU A 468 3.01 -10.97 -42.84
N GLY A 469 1.93 -10.26 -43.23
CA GLY A 469 0.87 -9.80 -42.33
C GLY A 469 1.22 -8.56 -41.50
N GLN A 470 2.24 -7.82 -41.91
CA GLN A 470 2.63 -6.57 -41.27
C GLN A 470 1.90 -5.39 -41.92
N ILE A 471 1.61 -4.37 -41.08
CA ILE A 471 0.93 -3.17 -41.57
C ILE A 471 1.94 -2.25 -42.26
N MET A 472 1.57 -1.84 -43.46
CA MET A 472 2.32 -0.87 -44.25
C MET A 472 1.39 0.10 -44.98
N TYR A 473 1.92 1.20 -45.45
CA TYR A 473 1.15 2.12 -46.31
C TYR A 473 1.08 1.62 -47.74
N ASP A 474 -0.11 1.75 -48.36
CA ASP A 474 -0.34 1.37 -49.76
C ASP A 474 0.49 2.29 -50.69
N PRO A 475 1.49 1.77 -51.42
CA PRO A 475 2.32 2.59 -52.29
C PRO A 475 1.52 3.23 -53.45
N SER A 476 0.38 2.64 -53.83
CA SER A 476 -0.46 3.21 -54.91
C SER A 476 -1.03 4.57 -54.55
N VAL A 477 -1.27 4.81 -53.28
CA VAL A 477 -1.74 6.13 -52.79
C VAL A 477 -0.66 7.18 -52.91
N GLU A 478 0.59 6.86 -52.56
CA GLU A 478 1.73 7.78 -52.73
C GLU A 478 1.92 8.14 -54.22
N GLU A 479 1.78 7.18 -55.13
CA GLU A 479 1.88 7.43 -56.60
C GLU A 479 0.75 8.35 -57.10
N GLU A 480 -0.45 8.20 -56.56
CA GLU A 480 -1.57 9.07 -56.93
C GLU A 480 -1.40 10.49 -56.43
N LEU A 481 -0.94 10.65 -55.21
CA LEU A 481 -0.61 11.94 -54.63
C LEU A 481 0.51 12.65 -55.41
N ALA A 482 1.58 11.90 -55.75
CA ALA A 482 2.69 12.43 -56.52
C ALA A 482 2.27 12.92 -57.92
N LYS A 483 1.32 12.23 -58.58
CA LYS A 483 0.71 12.73 -59.86
C LYS A 483 -0.01 14.07 -59.71
N ALA A 484 -0.57 14.32 -58.54
CA ALA A 484 -1.23 15.60 -58.21
C ALA A 484 -0.23 16.67 -57.68
N GLY A 485 1.06 16.34 -57.56
CA GLY A 485 2.06 17.18 -56.92
C GLY A 485 1.90 17.34 -55.40
N GLU A 486 1.22 16.38 -54.79
CA GLU A 486 0.93 16.35 -53.35
C GLU A 486 1.66 15.19 -52.67
N LYS A 487 1.85 15.29 -51.37
CA LYS A 487 2.36 14.20 -50.54
C LYS A 487 1.85 14.27 -49.11
N ILE A 488 1.83 13.12 -48.44
CA ILE A 488 1.63 13.09 -46.97
C ILE A 488 2.84 13.75 -46.30
N VAL A 489 2.59 14.63 -45.38
CA VAL A 489 3.62 15.24 -44.55
C VAL A 489 4.04 14.25 -43.47
N THR A 490 5.33 13.99 -43.40
CA THR A 490 5.93 13.05 -42.45
C THR A 490 6.74 13.81 -41.38
N TYR A 491 7.17 13.11 -40.32
CA TYR A 491 8.09 13.70 -39.37
C TYR A 491 9.43 14.07 -39.99
N GLY A 492 9.87 13.38 -41.05
CA GLY A 492 11.04 13.78 -41.83
C GLY A 492 10.92 15.16 -42.47
N ASP A 493 9.72 15.58 -42.86
CA ASP A 493 9.45 16.92 -43.41
C ASP A 493 9.50 18.04 -42.35
N TYR A 494 9.57 17.68 -41.09
CA TYR A 494 9.71 18.60 -39.94
C TYR A 494 11.09 18.55 -39.30
N GLU A 495 12.06 17.85 -39.89
CA GLU A 495 13.37 17.63 -39.28
C GLU A 495 14.11 18.93 -38.91
N GLU A 496 14.10 19.95 -39.76
CA GLU A 496 14.73 21.25 -39.45
C GLU A 496 14.07 21.95 -38.26
N LEU A 497 12.75 21.89 -38.19
CA LEU A 497 12.00 22.47 -37.08
C LEU A 497 12.22 21.72 -35.78
N ALA A 498 12.33 20.37 -35.85
CA ALA A 498 12.69 19.53 -34.72
C ALA A 498 14.10 19.85 -34.20
N ARG A 499 15.07 20.11 -35.10
CA ARG A 499 16.43 20.55 -34.73
C ARG A 499 16.43 21.91 -34.07
N THR A 500 15.70 22.87 -34.65
CA THR A 500 15.55 24.21 -34.08
C THR A 500 14.97 24.14 -32.65
N PHE A 501 13.96 23.29 -32.44
CA PHE A 501 13.39 23.10 -31.12
C PHE A 501 14.37 22.46 -30.13
N ALA A 502 15.13 21.45 -30.59
CA ALA A 502 16.17 20.82 -29.77
C ALA A 502 17.24 21.82 -29.31
N LEU A 503 17.72 22.69 -30.19
CA LEU A 503 18.67 23.77 -29.86
C LEU A 503 18.09 24.72 -28.81
N ASN A 504 16.83 25.15 -29.01
CA ASN A 504 16.16 26.03 -28.04
C ASN A 504 15.97 25.36 -26.67
N MET A 505 15.67 24.07 -26.64
CA MET A 505 15.58 23.31 -25.39
C MET A 505 16.93 23.24 -24.68
N LEU A 506 18.03 22.97 -25.41
CA LEU A 506 19.40 22.97 -24.87
C LEU A 506 19.77 24.32 -24.27
N ASP A 507 19.40 25.43 -24.94
CA ASP A 507 19.63 26.80 -24.43
C ASP A 507 18.86 27.07 -23.12
N VAL A 508 17.65 26.53 -22.97
CA VAL A 508 16.89 26.65 -21.71
C VAL A 508 17.57 25.84 -20.60
N TRP A 509 18.01 24.61 -20.87
CA TRP A 509 18.75 23.80 -19.88
C TRP A 509 20.06 24.44 -19.45
N GLU A 510 20.78 25.07 -20.40
CA GLU A 510 22.04 25.77 -20.06
C GLU A 510 21.78 26.96 -19.15
N LYS A 511 20.74 27.74 -19.40
CA LYS A 511 20.39 28.91 -18.58
C LYS A 511 19.92 28.55 -17.19
N GLY A 512 19.31 27.35 -17.04
CA GLY A 512 18.76 26.91 -15.78
C GLY A 512 17.54 27.71 -15.33
N ASP A 513 17.25 27.65 -14.02
CA ASP A 513 16.15 28.35 -13.39
C ASP A 513 16.40 29.88 -13.27
N ARG A 514 15.50 30.61 -12.62
CA ARG A 514 15.66 32.07 -12.36
C ARG A 514 17.01 32.46 -11.77
N HIS A 515 17.65 31.57 -11.05
CA HIS A 515 18.91 31.80 -10.36
C HIS A 515 20.11 31.16 -11.09
N GLY A 516 19.92 30.58 -12.28
CA GLY A 516 20.94 29.87 -13.04
C GLY A 516 21.23 28.48 -12.49
N ARG A 517 20.34 27.89 -11.66
CA ARG A 517 20.51 26.53 -11.18
C ARG A 517 20.02 25.53 -12.21
N VAL A 518 20.74 24.43 -12.31
CA VAL A 518 20.35 23.28 -13.14
C VAL A 518 18.98 22.75 -12.75
N PHE A 519 18.16 22.41 -13.72
CA PHE A 519 16.90 21.70 -13.47
C PHE A 519 17.19 20.27 -13.00
N GLU A 520 16.63 19.89 -11.88
CA GLU A 520 16.67 18.48 -11.44
C GLU A 520 15.85 17.61 -12.41
N PHE A 521 14.70 18.13 -12.85
CA PHE A 521 13.78 17.56 -13.84
C PHE A 521 13.17 18.70 -14.68
N PRO A 522 12.78 18.43 -15.94
CA PRO A 522 13.09 17.22 -16.72
C PRO A 522 14.59 17.12 -17.03
N LYS A 523 15.11 15.90 -17.02
CA LYS A 523 16.48 15.62 -17.52
C LYS A 523 16.49 15.65 -19.03
N CYS A 524 17.63 16.02 -19.59
CA CYS A 524 17.88 15.96 -21.02
C CYS A 524 18.57 14.65 -21.37
N ASP A 525 17.83 13.69 -21.90
CA ASP A 525 18.37 12.44 -22.45
C ASP A 525 18.61 12.66 -23.96
N PHE A 526 19.84 12.99 -24.31
CA PHE A 526 20.23 13.31 -25.68
C PHE A 526 20.68 12.05 -26.40
N HIS A 527 19.93 11.68 -27.44
CA HIS A 527 20.21 10.50 -28.25
C HIS A 527 21.28 10.76 -29.30
N VAL A 528 22.28 9.90 -29.34
CA VAL A 528 23.42 9.96 -30.25
C VAL A 528 23.40 8.73 -31.14
N SER A 529 23.20 8.92 -32.43
CA SER A 529 23.29 7.90 -33.47
C SER A 529 24.57 8.06 -34.31
N GLU A 530 24.80 7.20 -35.29
CA GLU A 530 25.90 7.32 -36.22
C GLU A 530 25.78 8.59 -37.08
N GLU A 531 24.55 8.96 -37.47
CA GLU A 531 24.25 10.18 -38.19
C GLU A 531 24.61 11.44 -37.40
N SER A 532 24.54 11.39 -36.07
CA SER A 532 24.95 12.53 -35.21
C SER A 532 26.40 12.92 -35.41
N PHE A 533 27.28 12.00 -35.93
CA PHE A 533 28.68 12.28 -36.25
C PHE A 533 28.91 12.54 -37.74
N THR A 534 28.08 12.03 -38.62
CA THR A 534 28.29 12.06 -40.08
C THR A 534 27.49 13.14 -40.80
N ASP A 535 26.31 13.53 -40.32
CA ASP A 535 25.55 14.67 -40.85
C ASP A 535 26.02 15.98 -40.16
N PRO A 536 26.59 16.95 -40.89
CA PRO A 536 27.09 18.20 -40.31
C PRO A 536 26.01 18.98 -39.51
N ARG A 537 24.74 18.86 -39.88
CA ARG A 537 23.65 19.56 -39.21
C ARG A 537 23.33 18.89 -37.85
N GLN A 538 23.36 17.56 -37.79
CA GLN A 538 23.18 16.83 -36.53
C GLN A 538 24.43 16.98 -35.65
N PHE A 539 25.62 16.96 -36.24
CA PHE A 539 26.87 17.18 -35.51
C PHE A 539 26.92 18.51 -34.77
N LYS A 540 26.42 19.58 -35.39
CA LYS A 540 26.32 20.90 -34.75
C LYS A 540 25.45 20.87 -33.50
N ILE A 541 24.35 20.07 -33.48
CA ILE A 541 23.48 19.93 -32.32
C ILE A 541 24.17 19.09 -31.24
N LEU A 542 24.90 18.05 -31.63
CA LEU A 542 25.72 17.26 -30.73
C LEU A 542 26.83 18.12 -30.08
N GLU A 543 27.52 18.98 -30.84
CA GLU A 543 28.49 19.93 -30.30
C GLU A 543 27.83 20.83 -29.25
N ARG A 544 26.64 21.38 -29.57
CA ARG A 544 25.87 22.23 -28.63
C ARG A 544 25.49 21.46 -27.36
N ALA A 545 25.05 20.22 -27.49
CA ALA A 545 24.74 19.35 -26.35
C ALA A 545 25.96 19.10 -25.46
N CYS A 546 27.16 18.88 -26.09
CA CYS A 546 28.41 18.74 -25.36
C CYS A 546 28.84 20.02 -24.63
N GLU A 547 28.64 21.21 -25.24
CA GLU A 547 28.89 22.49 -24.57
C GLU A 547 28.02 22.64 -23.33
N VAL A 548 26.72 22.40 -23.43
CA VAL A 548 25.78 22.47 -22.31
C VAL A 548 26.17 21.49 -21.21
N ALA A 549 26.50 20.25 -21.58
CA ALA A 549 26.97 19.24 -20.63
C ALA A 549 28.26 19.68 -19.91
N SER A 550 29.19 20.30 -20.63
CA SER A 550 30.44 20.83 -20.06
C SER A 550 30.19 21.99 -19.11
N ASN A 551 29.21 22.86 -19.42
CA ASN A 551 28.94 24.06 -18.63
C ASN A 551 28.21 23.75 -17.32
N ASN A 552 27.25 22.83 -17.32
CA ASN A 552 26.42 22.61 -16.13
C ASN A 552 26.00 21.15 -15.87
N GLY A 553 26.41 20.19 -16.71
CA GLY A 553 26.15 18.78 -16.52
C GLY A 553 24.69 18.35 -16.71
N SER A 554 23.82 19.17 -17.35
CA SER A 554 22.39 18.88 -17.48
C SER A 554 22.03 17.91 -18.61
N VAL A 555 22.98 17.53 -19.48
CA VAL A 555 22.76 16.65 -20.62
C VAL A 555 23.33 15.25 -20.35
N TYR A 556 22.52 14.24 -20.60
CA TYR A 556 22.89 12.83 -20.54
C TYR A 556 22.90 12.25 -21.96
N PHE A 557 23.98 11.56 -22.36
CA PHE A 557 24.12 11.03 -23.70
C PHE A 557 23.69 9.56 -23.76
N ILE A 558 22.72 9.29 -24.65
CA ILE A 558 22.18 7.96 -24.92
C ILE A 558 22.68 7.51 -26.29
N PHE A 559 23.52 6.49 -26.34
CA PHE A 559 24.07 5.98 -27.59
C PHE A 559 23.16 4.94 -28.22
N ASP A 560 22.51 5.32 -29.32
CA ASP A 560 21.69 4.43 -30.15
C ASP A 560 22.61 3.68 -31.11
N ARG A 561 22.86 2.39 -30.84
CA ARG A 561 23.83 1.59 -31.64
C ARG A 561 23.10 0.81 -32.73
N ASP A 562 22.34 -0.21 -32.36
CA ASP A 562 21.79 -1.15 -33.34
C ASP A 562 20.27 -1.26 -33.31
N GLN A 563 19.63 -0.56 -32.41
CA GLN A 563 18.19 -0.68 -32.17
C GLN A 563 17.58 0.66 -31.73
N VAL A 564 16.31 0.82 -32.03
CA VAL A 564 15.53 1.93 -31.49
C VAL A 564 15.52 1.85 -29.97
N THR A 565 15.99 2.88 -29.32
CA THR A 565 16.03 2.93 -27.87
C THR A 565 15.32 4.17 -27.34
N LEU A 566 14.58 4.00 -26.28
CA LEU A 566 14.02 5.07 -25.46
C LEU A 566 14.68 5.01 -24.09
N SER A 567 14.93 6.16 -23.53
CA SER A 567 15.55 6.27 -22.22
C SER A 567 14.57 6.76 -21.17
N ALA A 568 14.66 6.21 -19.98
CA ALA A 568 13.98 6.73 -18.81
C ALA A 568 14.84 6.51 -17.57
N CYS A 569 14.81 7.46 -16.63
CA CYS A 569 15.38 7.40 -15.30
C CYS A 569 16.88 7.03 -15.28
N CYS A 570 17.17 5.77 -14.96
CA CYS A 570 18.52 5.23 -14.83
C CYS A 570 19.04 4.59 -16.11
N ARG A 571 18.63 5.07 -17.28
CA ARG A 571 18.96 4.56 -18.63
C ARG A 571 18.31 3.21 -18.92
N LEU A 572 17.09 3.04 -18.45
CA LEU A 572 16.26 1.96 -18.98
C LEU A 572 16.18 2.12 -20.49
N ARG A 573 16.60 1.09 -21.20
CA ARG A 573 16.55 1.04 -22.65
C ARG A 573 15.42 0.12 -23.08
N THR A 574 14.51 0.66 -23.87
CA THR A 574 13.46 -0.12 -24.50
C THR A 574 13.73 -0.21 -25.97
N THR A 575 13.70 -1.42 -26.48
CA THR A 575 13.86 -1.70 -27.89
C THR A 575 12.49 -1.76 -28.54
N ILE A 576 12.35 -1.08 -29.67
CA ILE A 576 11.17 -1.18 -30.54
C ILE A 576 11.63 -2.00 -31.75
N ASP A 577 11.12 -3.19 -31.88
CA ASP A 577 11.42 -4.14 -32.97
C ASP A 577 10.18 -4.60 -33.73
N ASP A 578 9.04 -4.00 -33.45
CA ASP A 578 7.77 -4.28 -34.10
C ASP A 578 7.47 -3.21 -35.17
N ASN A 579 7.33 -3.63 -36.44
CA ASN A 579 6.99 -2.74 -37.53
C ASN A 579 5.65 -2.04 -37.33
N TYR A 580 4.69 -2.69 -36.68
CA TYR A 580 3.43 -2.04 -36.34
C TYR A 580 3.63 -0.82 -35.45
N MET A 581 4.45 -0.95 -34.42
CA MET A 581 4.77 0.17 -33.50
C MET A 581 5.49 1.31 -34.20
N LEU A 582 6.34 1.02 -35.20
CA LEU A 582 7.04 2.03 -35.99
C LEU A 582 6.11 2.80 -36.92
N LEU A 583 5.10 2.14 -37.49
CA LEU A 583 4.14 2.75 -38.40
C LEU A 583 2.97 3.41 -37.68
N HIS A 584 2.73 3.03 -36.43
CA HIS A 584 1.64 3.54 -35.59
C HIS A 584 2.21 4.19 -34.31
N PRO A 585 2.68 5.43 -34.39
CA PRO A 585 3.24 6.13 -33.22
C PRO A 585 2.32 6.16 -32.01
N GLU A 586 0.99 6.17 -32.24
CA GLU A 586 -0.01 6.08 -31.19
C GLU A 586 0.06 4.75 -30.40
N SER A 587 0.58 3.68 -30.98
CA SER A 587 0.79 2.40 -30.29
C SER A 587 2.06 2.36 -29.45
N MET A 588 3.00 3.30 -29.66
CA MET A 588 4.23 3.47 -28.86
C MET A 588 3.97 4.04 -27.47
N ARG A 589 2.76 3.99 -26.95
CA ARG A 589 2.39 4.53 -25.61
C ARG A 589 3.15 3.92 -24.49
N PHE A 590 3.52 2.66 -24.64
CA PHE A 590 4.20 1.87 -23.63
C PHE A 590 5.48 1.30 -24.20
N CYS A 591 6.55 1.91 -23.85
CA CYS A 591 7.86 1.39 -24.20
C CYS A 591 8.59 1.08 -22.91
N GLY A 592 8.56 -0.18 -22.52
CA GLY A 592 9.45 -0.75 -21.51
C GLY A 592 9.03 -0.58 -20.07
N PHE A 593 8.88 -1.73 -19.47
CA PHE A 593 8.70 -1.87 -18.03
C PHE A 593 9.94 -2.52 -17.44
N GLN A 594 10.43 -1.99 -16.34
CA GLN A 594 11.30 -2.77 -15.46
C GLN A 594 10.56 -3.00 -14.16
N ASN A 595 10.30 -4.27 -13.86
CA ASN A 595 10.18 -4.69 -12.50
C ASN A 595 11.58 -4.96 -11.96
N VAL A 596 11.82 -4.54 -10.74
CA VAL A 596 13.06 -4.71 -9.98
C VAL A 596 13.57 -6.14 -10.00
#